data_084c72e70a20b01a29f7ad3c6a7feaed
#
_entry.id   084c72e70a20b01a29f7ad3c6a7feaed
#
_cell.length_a   1.000
_cell.length_b   1.000
_cell.length_c   1.000
_cell.angle_alpha   90.00
_cell.angle_beta   90.00
_cell.angle_gamma   90.00
#
_symmetry.space_group_name_H-M   'P 1'
#
loop_
_entity.id
_entity.type
_entity.pdbx_description
1 polymer ?
#
loop_
_entity_poly.entity_id
_entity_poly.type
_entity_poly.pdbx_seq_one_letter_code
_entity_poly.pdbx_strand_id
1 'polypeptide(L)'
;MSEPAYAPHRPAQSLFVPLRGLTYHVNAWGDASLATASRPPLVLVHGWMDVGASFQFVVDALAAAEGFERWVLAPDWRGFGLTSTPPVDSYWFPDYLGDLDLLLDALAPGSPVDLAGHSMGGNVVMSYAGVRPGRIRRLVNLEGFGLPRMEPRHAPKRLVHWLDSLPQPQTMRDYASLDEVAERLMKNNPRLAADKARWLAPHWSQPDGHGRWRILGDPAHKRPNPMIYRVDEILETWKLISAPLLWVEGDATDVAKWWGERYTKAEFHQRLDAVPRVQRATLADCGHMLHHDQPHALATQLAAFLTDR
;
A
#
# COMPACT_ATOMS: atom_id res chain seq x y z
N MET A 1 7.00 31.36 -14.81
CA MET A 1 5.97 31.35 -13.74
C MET A 1 6.07 30.01 -13.08
N SER A 2 6.33 29.93 -11.78
CA SER A 2 6.30 28.66 -11.05
C SER A 2 4.87 28.11 -11.10
N GLU A 3 4.71 26.83 -11.46
CA GLU A 3 3.42 26.17 -11.34
C GLU A 3 2.88 26.32 -9.91
N PRO A 4 1.56 26.52 -9.74
CA PRO A 4 0.97 26.62 -8.41
C PRO A 4 1.26 25.35 -7.61
N ALA A 5 1.55 25.49 -6.33
CA ALA A 5 1.78 24.35 -5.45
C ALA A 5 0.49 23.53 -5.33
N TYR A 6 0.61 22.20 -5.33
CA TYR A 6 -0.52 21.32 -5.04
C TYR A 6 -1.08 21.62 -3.63
N ALA A 7 -2.39 21.80 -3.55
CA ALA A 7 -3.12 21.97 -2.30
C ALA A 7 -4.24 20.93 -2.23
N PRO A 8 -4.35 20.13 -1.15
CA PRO A 8 -5.41 19.16 -1.00
C PRO A 8 -6.80 19.81 -1.00
N HIS A 9 -7.73 19.30 -1.79
CA HIS A 9 -9.14 19.67 -1.72
C HIS A 9 -9.79 19.20 -0.42
N ARG A 10 -9.40 18.02 0.03
CA ARG A 10 -9.87 17.40 1.27
C ARG A 10 -8.66 16.96 2.09
N PRO A 11 -8.11 17.84 2.95
CA PRO A 11 -6.93 17.52 3.74
C PRO A 11 -7.23 16.39 4.74
N ALA A 12 -6.25 15.50 4.94
CA ALA A 12 -6.33 14.43 5.92
C ALA A 12 -6.23 14.97 7.35
N GLN A 13 -6.90 14.27 8.27
CA GLN A 13 -6.67 14.37 9.71
C GLN A 13 -5.80 13.19 10.15
N SER A 14 -4.92 13.41 11.12
CA SER A 14 -4.13 12.35 11.75
C SER A 14 -4.88 11.71 12.90
N LEU A 15 -5.02 10.38 12.85
CA LEU A 15 -5.48 9.57 13.97
C LEU A 15 -4.31 8.72 14.47
N PHE A 16 -4.28 8.44 15.77
CA PHE A 16 -3.27 7.56 16.36
C PHE A 16 -3.96 6.44 17.13
N VAL A 17 -3.69 5.19 16.71
CA VAL A 17 -4.36 3.99 17.22
C VAL A 17 -3.34 3.08 17.89
N PRO A 18 -3.43 2.87 19.22
CA PRO A 18 -2.54 1.94 19.92
C PRO A 18 -2.97 0.51 19.63
N LEU A 19 -2.02 -0.32 19.16
CA LEU A 19 -2.22 -1.76 18.94
C LEU A 19 -0.88 -2.52 18.99
N ARG A 20 -0.85 -3.71 19.55
CA ARG A 20 0.33 -4.60 19.62
C ARG A 20 1.63 -3.92 20.10
N GLY A 21 1.55 -2.97 21.02
CA GLY A 21 2.72 -2.20 21.49
C GLY A 21 3.23 -1.15 20.50
N LEU A 22 2.50 -0.90 19.43
CA LEU A 22 2.72 0.16 18.44
C LEU A 22 1.72 1.29 18.66
N THR A 23 2.02 2.46 18.11
CA THR A 23 1.04 3.51 17.89
C THR A 23 0.93 3.77 16.40
N TYR A 24 -0.11 3.22 15.79
CA TYR A 24 -0.37 3.37 14.36
C TYR A 24 -0.85 4.78 14.04
N HIS A 25 -0.21 5.41 13.08
CA HIS A 25 -0.72 6.63 12.44
C HIS A 25 -1.66 6.27 11.29
N VAL A 26 -2.79 6.97 11.19
CA VAL A 26 -3.79 6.79 10.15
C VAL A 26 -4.17 8.16 9.60
N ASN A 27 -4.00 8.36 8.29
CA ASN A 27 -4.58 9.49 7.59
C ASN A 27 -6.08 9.24 7.42
N ALA A 28 -6.92 10.17 7.87
CA ALA A 28 -8.38 10.05 7.79
C ALA A 28 -8.98 11.23 7.02
N TRP A 29 -9.87 10.93 6.09
CA TRP A 29 -10.66 11.91 5.33
C TRP A 29 -12.13 11.69 5.61
N GLY A 30 -12.82 12.72 6.09
CA GLY A 30 -14.15 12.62 6.68
C GLY A 30 -14.11 12.02 8.08
N ASP A 31 -15.23 11.55 8.56
CA ASP A 31 -15.37 11.00 9.91
C ASP A 31 -16.28 9.77 9.94
N ALA A 32 -16.37 9.12 11.10
CA ALA A 32 -17.10 7.88 11.29
C ALA A 32 -18.61 8.01 11.02
N SER A 33 -19.20 9.22 11.09
CA SER A 33 -20.64 9.44 10.82
C SER A 33 -20.99 9.19 9.35
N LEU A 34 -20.00 9.26 8.44
CA LEU A 34 -20.18 8.95 7.02
C LEU A 34 -20.26 7.44 6.75
N ALA A 35 -19.90 6.61 7.73
CA ALA A 35 -19.92 5.15 7.58
C ALA A 35 -21.35 4.61 7.81
N THR A 36 -21.81 3.78 6.87
CA THR A 36 -23.10 3.07 6.96
C THR A 36 -22.89 1.61 6.53
N ALA A 37 -23.88 0.74 6.75
CA ALA A 37 -23.81 -0.64 6.28
C ALA A 37 -23.63 -0.77 4.76
N SER A 38 -24.22 0.14 3.98
CA SER A 38 -24.09 0.18 2.52
C SER A 38 -22.85 0.95 2.04
N ARG A 39 -22.29 1.81 2.88
CA ARG A 39 -21.09 2.61 2.64
C ARG A 39 -20.14 2.48 3.83
N PRO A 40 -19.54 1.30 4.07
CA PRO A 40 -18.59 1.13 5.17
C PRO A 40 -17.32 1.97 4.93
N PRO A 41 -16.44 2.11 5.92
CA PRO A 41 -15.16 2.80 5.72
C PRO A 41 -14.40 2.23 4.52
N LEU A 42 -13.72 3.10 3.77
CA LEU A 42 -12.76 2.71 2.75
C LEU A 42 -11.35 2.76 3.36
N VAL A 43 -10.70 1.63 3.48
CA VAL A 43 -9.33 1.54 4.01
C VAL A 43 -8.35 1.34 2.85
N LEU A 44 -7.37 2.23 2.73
CA LEU A 44 -6.35 2.26 1.69
C LEU A 44 -4.99 1.96 2.32
N VAL A 45 -4.33 0.89 1.90
CA VAL A 45 -3.03 0.50 2.49
C VAL A 45 -1.92 0.57 1.46
N HIS A 46 -0.82 1.24 1.83
CA HIS A 46 0.27 1.60 0.93
C HIS A 46 1.26 0.46 0.66
N GLY A 47 2.11 0.67 -0.34
CA GLY A 47 3.18 -0.23 -0.74
C GLY A 47 4.45 -0.13 0.12
N TRP A 48 5.46 -0.94 -0.24
CA TRP A 48 6.78 -0.88 0.40
C TRP A 48 7.47 0.45 0.10
N MET A 49 8.08 1.06 1.12
CA MET A 49 8.71 2.38 1.05
C MET A 49 7.77 3.50 0.57
N ASP A 50 6.54 3.45 1.04
CA ASP A 50 5.52 4.48 0.82
C ASP A 50 4.85 4.85 2.15
N VAL A 51 3.88 5.75 2.14
CA VAL A 51 3.13 6.24 3.31
C VAL A 51 1.65 6.40 2.97
N GLY A 52 0.78 6.39 3.98
CA GLY A 52 -0.67 6.56 3.78
C GLY A 52 -1.05 7.88 3.10
N ALA A 53 -0.28 8.96 3.32
CA ALA A 53 -0.48 10.25 2.69
C ALA A 53 -0.40 10.21 1.14
N SER A 54 0.27 9.22 0.55
CA SER A 54 0.35 9.00 -0.90
C SER A 54 -1.02 8.87 -1.57
N PHE A 55 -2.04 8.46 -0.84
CA PHE A 55 -3.41 8.35 -1.37
C PHE A 55 -4.15 9.68 -1.48
N GLN A 56 -3.58 10.79 -1.01
CA GLN A 56 -4.25 12.10 -1.05
C GLN A 56 -4.78 12.46 -2.44
N PHE A 57 -4.01 12.19 -3.49
CA PHE A 57 -4.40 12.57 -4.85
C PHE A 57 -5.63 11.81 -5.36
N VAL A 58 -5.73 10.53 -5.04
CA VAL A 58 -6.91 9.73 -5.39
C VAL A 58 -8.10 10.06 -4.49
N VAL A 59 -7.86 10.43 -3.22
CA VAL A 59 -8.95 10.86 -2.33
C VAL A 59 -9.54 12.19 -2.78
N ASP A 60 -8.73 13.14 -3.21
CA ASP A 60 -9.21 14.39 -3.80
C ASP A 60 -10.03 14.15 -5.09
N ALA A 61 -9.56 13.23 -5.93
CA ALA A 61 -10.29 12.85 -7.14
C ALA A 61 -11.62 12.13 -6.82
N LEU A 62 -11.67 11.28 -5.79
CA LEU A 62 -12.89 10.64 -5.30
C LEU A 62 -13.86 11.67 -4.71
N ALA A 63 -13.35 12.64 -3.93
CA ALA A 63 -14.18 13.69 -3.34
C ALA A 63 -14.79 14.63 -4.40
N ALA A 64 -14.15 14.77 -5.57
CA ALA A 64 -14.70 15.52 -6.69
C ALA A 64 -15.78 14.74 -7.47
N ALA A 65 -15.92 13.43 -7.27
CA ALA A 65 -16.98 12.63 -7.88
C ALA A 65 -18.31 12.86 -7.16
N GLU A 66 -19.36 13.14 -7.92
CA GLU A 66 -20.68 13.42 -7.38
C GLU A 66 -21.20 12.25 -6.51
N GLY A 67 -21.62 12.57 -5.29
CA GLY A 67 -22.17 11.59 -4.34
C GLY A 67 -21.17 10.66 -3.67
N PHE A 68 -19.87 10.84 -3.89
CA PHE A 68 -18.84 10.04 -3.20
C PHE A 68 -18.45 10.66 -1.85
N GLU A 69 -19.33 10.54 -0.86
CA GLU A 69 -19.03 10.91 0.52
C GLU A 69 -18.77 9.65 1.35
N ARG A 70 -17.52 9.49 1.81
CA ARG A 70 -17.10 8.32 2.60
C ARG A 70 -16.07 8.70 3.66
N TRP A 71 -16.05 7.92 4.73
CA TRP A 71 -14.93 7.89 5.63
C TRP A 71 -13.81 7.06 4.98
N VAL A 72 -12.70 7.71 4.63
CA VAL A 72 -11.53 7.08 4.02
C VAL A 72 -10.39 7.09 5.02
N LEU A 73 -9.69 5.97 5.15
CA LEU A 73 -8.63 5.73 6.11
C LEU A 73 -7.40 5.18 5.40
N ALA A 74 -6.23 5.76 5.66
CA ALA A 74 -4.97 5.23 5.14
C ALA A 74 -3.92 5.18 6.25
N PRO A 75 -3.70 4.00 6.85
CA PRO A 75 -2.65 3.83 7.85
C PRO A 75 -1.26 3.89 7.23
N ASP A 76 -0.30 4.37 7.99
CA ASP A 76 1.11 4.11 7.74
C ASP A 76 1.45 2.74 8.32
N TRP A 77 1.97 1.82 7.51
CA TRP A 77 2.37 0.52 8.00
C TRP A 77 3.48 0.59 9.06
N ARG A 78 3.61 -0.45 9.89
CA ARG A 78 4.71 -0.60 10.83
C ARG A 78 6.06 -0.32 10.18
N GLY A 79 6.87 0.52 10.81
CA GLY A 79 8.17 0.93 10.28
C GLY A 79 8.12 1.91 9.13
N PHE A 80 6.96 2.53 8.85
CA PHE A 80 6.79 3.59 7.84
C PHE A 80 6.02 4.77 8.40
N GLY A 81 6.19 5.92 7.77
CA GLY A 81 5.44 7.14 8.06
C GLY A 81 5.58 7.57 9.53
N LEU A 82 4.46 7.94 10.12
CA LEU A 82 4.39 8.39 11.52
C LEU A 82 3.99 7.27 12.50
N THR A 83 3.86 6.01 12.03
CA THR A 83 3.62 4.87 12.93
C THR A 83 4.84 4.64 13.81
N SER A 84 4.64 4.78 15.14
CA SER A 84 5.69 4.51 16.12
C SER A 84 5.91 3.01 16.27
N THR A 85 7.13 2.55 15.97
CA THR A 85 7.53 1.15 16.04
C THR A 85 8.71 1.02 17.00
N PRO A 86 8.71 0.07 17.96
CA PRO A 86 9.91 -0.24 18.74
C PRO A 86 11.07 -0.62 17.82
N PRO A 87 12.32 -0.44 18.25
CA PRO A 87 13.47 -0.88 17.46
C PRO A 87 13.39 -2.38 17.13
N VAL A 88 13.50 -2.70 15.85
CA VAL A 88 13.51 -4.07 15.32
C VAL A 88 14.66 -4.22 14.34
N ASP A 89 15.11 -5.45 14.12
CA ASP A 89 16.16 -5.74 13.15
C ASP A 89 15.62 -6.30 11.83
N SER A 90 14.33 -6.67 11.79
CA SER A 90 13.66 -7.23 10.61
C SER A 90 12.15 -7.06 10.68
N TYR A 91 11.49 -7.17 9.55
CA TYR A 91 10.03 -7.14 9.43
C TYR A 91 9.52 -8.44 8.83
N TRP A 92 8.46 -8.98 9.41
CA TRP A 92 7.86 -10.23 8.99
C TRP A 92 6.48 -9.99 8.38
N PHE A 93 6.24 -10.55 7.18
CA PHE A 93 5.00 -10.28 6.44
C PHE A 93 3.70 -10.59 7.23
N PRO A 94 3.59 -11.69 8.00
CA PRO A 94 2.39 -11.94 8.82
C PRO A 94 2.06 -10.88 9.86
N ASP A 95 3.03 -10.06 10.29
CA ASP A 95 2.75 -8.95 11.21
C ASP A 95 1.82 -7.90 10.60
N TYR A 96 1.91 -7.66 9.28
CA TYR A 96 0.97 -6.75 8.60
C TYR A 96 -0.47 -7.27 8.61
N LEU A 97 -0.66 -8.59 8.55
CA LEU A 97 -1.99 -9.21 8.67
C LEU A 97 -2.57 -9.03 10.08
N GLY A 98 -1.74 -9.29 11.11
CA GLY A 98 -2.14 -9.09 12.50
C GLY A 98 -2.42 -7.65 12.85
N ASP A 99 -1.62 -6.71 12.33
CA ASP A 99 -1.84 -5.28 12.53
C ASP A 99 -3.12 -4.81 11.82
N LEU A 100 -3.35 -5.26 10.59
CA LEU A 100 -4.56 -4.93 9.85
C LEU A 100 -5.82 -5.43 10.58
N ASP A 101 -5.80 -6.68 11.08
CA ASP A 101 -6.93 -7.28 11.82
C ASP A 101 -7.31 -6.39 13.01
N LEU A 102 -6.33 -6.05 13.86
CA LEU A 102 -6.57 -5.23 15.05
C LEU A 102 -6.89 -3.76 14.71
N LEU A 103 -6.31 -3.22 13.66
CA LEU A 103 -6.62 -1.86 13.20
C LEU A 103 -8.07 -1.76 12.71
N LEU A 104 -8.54 -2.75 11.95
CA LEU A 104 -9.93 -2.82 11.54
C LEU A 104 -10.88 -3.02 12.72
N ASP A 105 -10.48 -3.78 13.74
CA ASP A 105 -11.27 -3.93 14.96
C ASP A 105 -11.37 -2.61 15.74
N ALA A 106 -10.31 -1.81 15.76
CA ALA A 106 -10.32 -0.51 16.43
C ALA A 106 -11.15 0.54 15.67
N LEU A 107 -11.07 0.57 14.34
CA LEU A 107 -11.68 1.61 13.49
C LEU A 107 -13.09 1.27 13.01
N ALA A 108 -13.37 -0.01 12.80
CA ALA A 108 -14.66 -0.50 12.31
C ALA A 108 -15.07 -1.79 13.05
N PRO A 109 -15.34 -1.72 14.38
CA PRO A 109 -15.57 -2.88 15.21
C PRO A 109 -16.76 -3.70 14.71
N GLY A 110 -16.53 -5.01 14.47
CA GLY A 110 -17.54 -5.96 14.05
C GLY A 110 -18.17 -5.72 12.67
N SER A 111 -17.75 -4.68 11.94
CA SER A 111 -18.33 -4.30 10.66
C SER A 111 -17.39 -4.65 9.49
N PRO A 112 -17.91 -5.10 8.34
CA PRO A 112 -17.12 -5.19 7.12
C PRO A 112 -16.63 -3.82 6.66
N VAL A 113 -15.49 -3.79 5.95
CA VAL A 113 -14.92 -2.60 5.32
C VAL A 113 -14.77 -2.81 3.82
N ASP A 114 -14.62 -1.72 3.07
CA ASP A 114 -14.04 -1.76 1.74
C ASP A 114 -12.52 -1.59 1.88
N LEU A 115 -11.77 -2.52 1.32
CA LEU A 115 -10.34 -2.60 1.55
C LEU A 115 -9.59 -2.55 0.21
N ALA A 116 -8.67 -1.60 0.08
CA ALA A 116 -7.82 -1.46 -1.08
C ALA A 116 -6.35 -1.43 -0.68
N GLY A 117 -5.49 -2.10 -1.44
CA GLY A 117 -4.06 -2.12 -1.17
C GLY A 117 -3.24 -1.93 -2.44
N HIS A 118 -2.16 -1.14 -2.33
CA HIS A 118 -1.20 -0.93 -3.39
C HIS A 118 0.05 -1.78 -3.18
N SER A 119 0.53 -2.44 -4.24
CA SER A 119 1.82 -3.16 -4.24
C SER A 119 1.94 -4.16 -3.06
N MET A 120 2.87 -3.96 -2.12
CA MET A 120 2.96 -4.76 -0.89
C MET A 120 1.62 -4.76 -0.14
N GLY A 121 0.97 -3.60 0.01
CA GLY A 121 -0.36 -3.49 0.61
C GLY A 121 -1.39 -4.32 -0.14
N GLY A 122 -1.32 -4.37 -1.48
CA GLY A 122 -2.14 -5.27 -2.31
C GLY A 122 -1.97 -6.74 -1.95
N ASN A 123 -0.73 -7.18 -1.70
CA ASN A 123 -0.46 -8.55 -1.25
C ASN A 123 -1.00 -8.82 0.16
N VAL A 124 -0.93 -7.82 1.06
CA VAL A 124 -1.47 -7.92 2.41
C VAL A 124 -2.99 -8.06 2.36
N VAL A 125 -3.70 -7.19 1.63
CA VAL A 125 -5.16 -7.20 1.60
C VAL A 125 -5.72 -8.45 0.94
N MET A 126 -5.04 -9.00 -0.08
CA MET A 126 -5.42 -10.28 -0.70
C MET A 126 -5.32 -11.44 0.30
N SER A 127 -4.21 -11.52 1.03
CA SER A 127 -4.01 -12.55 2.04
C SER A 127 -5.01 -12.40 3.19
N TYR A 128 -5.22 -11.16 3.65
CA TYR A 128 -6.17 -10.87 4.73
C TYR A 128 -7.61 -11.23 4.34
N ALA A 129 -8.05 -10.86 3.14
CA ALA A 129 -9.41 -11.14 2.67
C ALA A 129 -9.70 -12.65 2.57
N GLY A 130 -8.68 -13.49 2.30
CA GLY A 130 -8.83 -14.95 2.31
C GLY A 130 -8.95 -15.55 3.71
N VAL A 131 -8.25 -14.98 4.71
CA VAL A 131 -8.30 -15.51 6.10
C VAL A 131 -9.37 -14.85 6.97
N ARG A 132 -9.90 -13.70 6.58
CA ARG A 132 -10.98 -12.95 7.23
C ARG A 132 -12.08 -12.53 6.25
N PRO A 133 -12.66 -13.44 5.45
CA PRO A 133 -13.57 -13.08 4.36
C PRO A 133 -14.80 -12.27 4.82
N GLY A 134 -15.31 -12.52 6.03
CA GLY A 134 -16.45 -11.79 6.58
C GLY A 134 -16.16 -10.32 6.96
N ARG A 135 -14.89 -9.91 6.99
CA ARG A 135 -14.49 -8.53 7.30
C ARG A 135 -14.45 -7.63 6.05
N ILE A 136 -14.59 -8.17 4.86
CA ILE A 136 -14.41 -7.44 3.60
C ILE A 136 -15.71 -7.45 2.81
N ARG A 137 -16.26 -6.24 2.54
CA ARG A 137 -17.39 -6.08 1.64
C ARG A 137 -16.94 -6.06 0.17
N ARG A 138 -15.92 -5.26 -0.13
CA ARG A 138 -15.28 -5.15 -1.44
C ARG A 138 -13.78 -5.07 -1.29
N LEU A 139 -13.08 -5.74 -2.17
CA LEU A 139 -11.63 -5.83 -2.18
C LEU A 139 -11.06 -5.16 -3.44
N VAL A 140 -10.02 -4.37 -3.28
CA VAL A 140 -9.29 -3.78 -4.42
C VAL A 140 -7.81 -4.09 -4.29
N ASN A 141 -7.22 -4.63 -5.34
CA ASN A 141 -5.79 -4.84 -5.43
C ASN A 141 -5.20 -3.96 -6.55
N LEU A 142 -4.37 -3.00 -6.14
CA LEU A 142 -3.65 -2.07 -7.00
C LEU A 142 -2.22 -2.57 -7.18
N GLU A 143 -1.98 -3.37 -8.22
CA GLU A 143 -0.66 -3.90 -8.59
C GLU A 143 0.10 -4.69 -7.49
N GLY A 144 -0.62 -5.36 -6.60
CA GLY A 144 -0.04 -6.34 -5.69
C GLY A 144 0.18 -7.68 -6.40
N PHE A 145 1.21 -7.75 -7.22
CA PHE A 145 1.52 -8.92 -8.08
C PHE A 145 1.97 -10.17 -7.32
N GLY A 146 2.21 -10.10 -6.02
CA GLY A 146 2.90 -11.16 -5.30
C GLY A 146 4.38 -11.21 -5.63
N LEU A 147 4.99 -12.39 -5.52
CA LEU A 147 6.39 -12.62 -5.80
C LEU A 147 6.56 -13.86 -6.71
N PRO A 148 7.71 -14.00 -7.38
CA PRO A 148 8.05 -15.23 -8.10
C PRO A 148 7.96 -16.46 -7.21
N ARG A 149 7.50 -17.59 -7.75
CA ARG A 149 7.50 -18.89 -7.06
C ARG A 149 8.92 -19.26 -6.63
N MET A 150 9.07 -19.71 -5.40
CA MET A 150 10.32 -20.26 -4.89
C MET A 150 10.16 -21.73 -4.54
N GLU A 151 11.10 -22.54 -5.01
CA GLU A 151 11.14 -23.97 -4.72
C GLU A 151 11.74 -24.22 -3.34
N PRO A 152 11.37 -25.33 -2.64
CA PRO A 152 11.93 -25.70 -1.34
C PRO A 152 13.47 -25.73 -1.30
N ARG A 153 14.11 -26.12 -2.41
CA ARG A 153 15.58 -26.13 -2.55
C ARG A 153 16.24 -24.75 -2.40
N HIS A 154 15.48 -23.66 -2.51
CA HIS A 154 15.99 -22.30 -2.32
C HIS A 154 16.05 -21.89 -0.84
N ALA A 155 15.36 -22.59 0.06
CA ALA A 155 15.28 -22.23 1.47
C ALA A 155 16.63 -22.16 2.17
N PRO A 156 17.55 -23.13 2.02
CA PRO A 156 18.87 -23.05 2.68
C PRO A 156 19.66 -21.82 2.26
N LYS A 157 19.67 -21.49 0.96
CA LYS A 157 20.38 -20.30 0.44
C LYS A 157 19.76 -19.01 0.95
N ARG A 158 18.44 -18.95 1.10
CA ARG A 158 17.77 -17.78 1.66
C ARG A 158 18.11 -17.57 3.12
N LEU A 159 18.15 -18.63 3.93
CA LEU A 159 18.57 -18.58 5.33
C LEU A 159 20.02 -18.11 5.45
N VAL A 160 20.94 -18.64 4.64
CA VAL A 160 22.34 -18.17 4.61
C VAL A 160 22.39 -16.68 4.30
N HIS A 161 21.68 -16.21 3.24
CA HIS A 161 21.67 -14.80 2.88
C HIS A 161 21.12 -13.89 4.00
N TRP A 162 20.10 -14.35 4.71
CA TRP A 162 19.57 -13.64 5.87
C TRP A 162 20.58 -13.60 7.02
N LEU A 163 21.18 -14.74 7.38
CA LEU A 163 22.22 -14.84 8.43
C LEU A 163 23.41 -13.92 8.13
N ASP A 164 23.92 -13.92 6.90
CA ASP A 164 25.02 -13.08 6.46
C ASP A 164 24.69 -11.58 6.49
N SER A 165 23.40 -11.23 6.43
CA SER A 165 22.94 -9.85 6.52
C SER A 165 22.83 -9.33 7.95
N LEU A 166 22.73 -10.20 8.96
CA LEU A 166 22.49 -9.78 10.36
C LEU A 166 23.61 -8.89 10.93
N PRO A 167 24.90 -9.17 10.71
CA PRO A 167 26.00 -8.31 11.20
C PRO A 167 26.08 -6.97 10.46
N GLN A 168 25.40 -6.82 9.31
CA GLN A 168 25.51 -5.63 8.46
C GLN A 168 24.45 -4.59 8.86
N PRO A 169 24.83 -3.35 9.24
CA PRO A 169 23.88 -2.32 9.53
C PRO A 169 23.09 -1.95 8.26
N GLN A 170 21.78 -1.90 8.39
CA GLN A 170 20.92 -1.38 7.34
C GLN A 170 20.84 0.15 7.49
N THR A 171 20.96 0.88 6.39
CA THR A 171 20.93 2.34 6.39
C THR A 171 19.97 2.88 5.32
N MET A 172 19.39 4.02 5.57
CA MET A 172 18.71 4.84 4.56
C MET A 172 19.59 6.02 4.16
N ARG A 173 19.36 6.53 2.96
CA ARG A 173 20.01 7.75 2.50
C ARG A 173 19.35 8.96 3.18
N ASP A 174 20.18 9.90 3.62
CA ASP A 174 19.75 11.22 4.06
C ASP A 174 19.82 12.22 2.91
N TYR A 175 19.02 13.29 2.99
CA TYR A 175 18.87 14.32 1.98
C TYR A 175 19.19 15.69 2.58
N ALA A 176 19.72 16.62 1.78
CA ALA A 176 20.06 17.95 2.26
C ALA A 176 18.83 18.87 2.40
N SER A 177 17.75 18.59 1.66
CA SER A 177 16.54 19.42 1.65
C SER A 177 15.30 18.61 1.29
N LEU A 178 14.11 19.18 1.50
CA LEU A 178 12.84 18.63 1.00
C LEU A 178 12.80 18.60 -0.54
N ASP A 179 13.48 19.54 -1.21
CA ASP A 179 13.55 19.52 -2.68
C ASP A 179 14.32 18.28 -3.17
N GLU A 180 15.44 17.92 -2.53
CA GLU A 180 16.13 16.66 -2.84
C GLU A 180 15.24 15.43 -2.59
N VAL A 181 14.37 15.45 -1.56
CA VAL A 181 13.40 14.37 -1.34
C VAL A 181 12.38 14.35 -2.49
N ALA A 182 11.84 15.49 -2.90
CA ALA A 182 10.91 15.58 -4.02
C ALA A 182 11.55 15.10 -5.34
N GLU A 183 12.80 15.49 -5.61
CA GLU A 183 13.57 14.98 -6.76
C GLU A 183 13.74 13.44 -6.70
N ARG A 184 13.96 12.88 -5.51
CA ARG A 184 14.04 11.43 -5.33
C ARG A 184 12.71 10.75 -5.61
N LEU A 185 11.58 11.33 -5.18
CA LEU A 185 10.25 10.82 -5.49
C LEU A 185 10.00 10.81 -7.00
N MET A 186 10.30 11.91 -7.70
CA MET A 186 10.20 11.99 -9.16
C MET A 186 11.15 11.04 -9.90
N LYS A 187 12.35 10.81 -9.35
CA LYS A 187 13.28 9.81 -9.91
C LYS A 187 12.75 8.39 -9.79
N ASN A 188 12.07 8.07 -8.69
CA ASN A 188 11.44 6.76 -8.48
C ASN A 188 10.19 6.58 -9.34
N ASN A 189 9.43 7.65 -9.51
CA ASN A 189 8.25 7.72 -10.37
C ASN A 189 8.32 8.95 -11.30
N PRO A 190 8.85 8.80 -12.53
CA PRO A 190 8.98 9.91 -13.47
C PRO A 190 7.65 10.54 -13.94
N ARG A 191 6.51 9.90 -13.63
CA ARG A 191 5.17 10.44 -13.93
C ARG A 191 4.63 11.32 -12.80
N LEU A 192 5.26 11.33 -11.64
CA LEU A 192 4.83 12.18 -10.52
C LEU A 192 5.11 13.65 -10.83
N ALA A 193 4.07 14.48 -10.89
CA ALA A 193 4.19 15.90 -11.12
C ALA A 193 4.96 16.59 -9.99
N ALA A 194 5.72 17.64 -10.32
CA ALA A 194 6.65 18.29 -9.40
C ALA A 194 5.96 18.97 -8.21
N ASP A 195 4.76 19.53 -8.40
CA ASP A 195 3.95 20.12 -7.34
C ASP A 195 3.49 19.05 -6.33
N LYS A 196 3.05 17.88 -6.81
CA LYS A 196 2.68 16.72 -5.99
C LYS A 196 3.89 16.12 -5.27
N ALA A 197 5.05 16.05 -5.93
CA ALA A 197 6.27 15.55 -5.31
C ALA A 197 6.72 16.46 -4.15
N ARG A 198 6.67 17.78 -4.32
CA ARG A 198 6.98 18.75 -3.25
C ARG A 198 5.99 18.66 -2.08
N TRP A 199 4.71 18.45 -2.39
CA TRP A 199 3.70 18.25 -1.35
C TRP A 199 3.93 16.95 -0.57
N LEU A 200 4.29 15.88 -1.25
CA LEU A 200 4.49 14.55 -0.65
C LEU A 200 5.79 14.46 0.16
N ALA A 201 6.83 15.21 -0.21
CA ALA A 201 8.15 15.15 0.41
C ALA A 201 8.13 15.28 1.95
N PRO A 202 7.42 16.26 2.58
CA PRO A 202 7.34 16.36 4.03
C PRO A 202 6.52 15.24 4.69
N HIS A 203 5.65 14.53 3.95
CA HIS A 203 4.96 13.35 4.45
C HIS A 203 5.83 12.08 4.37
N TRP A 204 6.86 12.08 3.53
CA TRP A 204 7.80 10.98 3.30
C TRP A 204 9.08 11.07 4.12
N SER A 205 9.34 12.23 4.73
CA SER A 205 10.60 12.48 5.42
C SER A 205 10.41 13.39 6.61
N GLN A 206 11.40 13.34 7.52
CA GLN A 206 11.47 14.23 8.68
C GLN A 206 12.90 14.75 8.84
N PRO A 207 13.08 15.94 9.50
CA PRO A 207 14.40 16.43 9.86
C PRO A 207 15.07 15.50 10.87
N ASP A 208 16.37 15.28 10.72
CA ASP A 208 17.16 14.40 11.61
C ASP A 208 17.76 15.15 12.83
N GLY A 209 17.51 16.44 12.96
CA GLY A 209 18.08 17.30 14.01
C GLY A 209 19.48 17.84 13.69
N HIS A 210 20.11 17.41 12.59
CA HIS A 210 21.43 17.86 12.10
C HIS A 210 21.37 18.62 10.76
N GLY A 211 20.19 19.13 10.43
CA GLY A 211 19.96 19.88 9.19
C GLY A 211 19.80 19.01 7.93
N ARG A 212 19.59 17.72 8.10
CA ARG A 212 19.30 16.79 6.99
C ARG A 212 17.89 16.22 7.12
N TRP A 213 17.40 15.63 6.04
CA TRP A 213 16.09 14.99 5.97
C TRP A 213 16.25 13.48 5.82
N ARG A 214 15.55 12.74 6.67
CA ARG A 214 15.53 11.27 6.66
C ARG A 214 14.19 10.76 6.21
N ILE A 215 14.19 9.75 5.33
CA ILE A 215 12.98 9.06 4.89
C ILE A 215 12.31 8.38 6.10
N LEU A 216 11.00 8.50 6.18
CA LEU A 216 10.13 7.84 7.16
C LEU A 216 9.92 6.36 6.79
N GLY A 217 11.01 5.61 6.77
CA GLY A 217 11.05 4.18 6.52
C GLY A 217 12.19 3.55 7.31
N ASP A 218 11.87 2.55 8.11
CA ASP A 218 12.90 1.86 8.90
C ASP A 218 13.86 1.10 7.96
N PRO A 219 15.19 1.30 8.08
CA PRO A 219 16.18 0.57 7.28
C PRO A 219 16.08 -0.95 7.42
N ALA A 220 15.58 -1.49 8.52
CA ALA A 220 15.36 -2.91 8.73
C ALA A 220 14.45 -3.56 7.65
N HIS A 221 13.60 -2.77 6.97
CA HIS A 221 12.84 -3.24 5.80
C HIS A 221 13.70 -3.71 4.61
N LYS A 222 14.97 -3.31 4.55
CA LYS A 222 15.90 -3.78 3.51
C LYS A 222 16.49 -5.16 3.78
N ARG A 223 16.31 -5.67 5.00
CA ARG A 223 16.85 -6.99 5.35
C ARG A 223 16.13 -8.07 4.53
N PRO A 224 16.87 -9.02 3.95
CA PRO A 224 16.27 -10.09 3.17
C PRO A 224 15.36 -10.95 4.06
N ASN A 225 14.17 -11.28 3.56
CA ASN A 225 13.28 -12.21 4.25
C ASN A 225 13.88 -13.63 4.21
N PRO A 226 14.02 -14.33 5.36
CA PRO A 226 14.55 -15.69 5.39
C PRO A 226 13.66 -16.74 4.76
N MET A 227 12.35 -16.48 4.69
CA MET A 227 11.37 -17.44 4.19
C MET A 227 11.25 -17.41 2.67
N ILE A 228 11.04 -18.56 2.06
CA ILE A 228 10.68 -18.66 0.64
C ILE A 228 9.22 -18.24 0.44
N TYR A 229 8.92 -17.70 -0.75
CA TYR A 229 7.54 -17.36 -1.10
C TYR A 229 6.80 -18.60 -1.64
N ARG A 230 5.81 -19.04 -0.88
CA ARG A 230 5.04 -20.27 -1.12
C ARG A 230 3.75 -19.94 -1.88
N VAL A 231 3.82 -19.96 -3.21
CA VAL A 231 2.68 -19.61 -4.08
C VAL A 231 1.47 -20.50 -3.82
N ASP A 232 1.69 -21.80 -3.59
CA ASP A 232 0.58 -22.74 -3.39
C ASP A 232 -0.22 -22.40 -2.11
N GLU A 233 0.44 -22.01 -1.03
CA GLU A 233 -0.21 -21.56 0.21
C GLU A 233 -0.99 -20.26 -0.01
N ILE A 234 -0.44 -19.34 -0.79
CA ILE A 234 -1.11 -18.08 -1.15
C ILE A 234 -2.36 -18.35 -1.98
N LEU A 235 -2.31 -19.26 -2.95
CA LEU A 235 -3.45 -19.59 -3.80
C LEU A 235 -4.57 -20.28 -2.99
N GLU A 236 -4.24 -21.15 -2.04
CA GLU A 236 -5.25 -21.72 -1.13
C GLU A 236 -5.97 -20.60 -0.31
N THR A 237 -5.22 -19.59 0.10
CA THR A 237 -5.79 -18.41 0.78
C THR A 237 -6.71 -17.62 -0.15
N TRP A 238 -6.28 -17.37 -1.40
CA TRP A 238 -7.07 -16.58 -2.36
C TRP A 238 -8.38 -17.25 -2.78
N LYS A 239 -8.44 -18.58 -2.82
CA LYS A 239 -9.68 -19.33 -3.09
C LYS A 239 -10.79 -19.06 -2.06
N LEU A 240 -10.42 -18.61 -0.86
CA LEU A 240 -11.36 -18.31 0.24
C LEU A 240 -11.87 -16.87 0.20
N ILE A 241 -11.37 -16.02 -0.70
CA ILE A 241 -11.85 -14.63 -0.85
C ILE A 241 -13.31 -14.65 -1.31
N SER A 242 -14.23 -14.24 -0.45
CA SER A 242 -15.66 -14.19 -0.75
C SER A 242 -16.11 -12.81 -1.27
N ALA A 243 -15.34 -11.75 -0.99
CA ALA A 243 -15.62 -10.41 -1.49
C ALA A 243 -15.41 -10.31 -3.01
N PRO A 244 -16.21 -9.51 -3.75
CA PRO A 244 -15.83 -9.11 -5.09
C PRO A 244 -14.47 -8.41 -5.07
N LEU A 245 -13.59 -8.77 -6.02
CA LEU A 245 -12.27 -8.19 -6.18
C LEU A 245 -12.21 -7.34 -7.45
N LEU A 246 -11.72 -6.11 -7.32
CA LEU A 246 -11.24 -5.29 -8.43
C LEU A 246 -9.71 -5.36 -8.46
N TRP A 247 -9.17 -5.91 -9.53
CA TRP A 247 -7.75 -5.79 -9.89
C TRP A 247 -7.54 -4.59 -10.81
N VAL A 248 -6.60 -3.71 -10.47
CA VAL A 248 -6.23 -2.57 -11.33
C VAL A 248 -4.72 -2.59 -11.58
N GLU A 249 -4.34 -2.46 -12.84
CA GLU A 249 -2.94 -2.33 -13.25
C GLU A 249 -2.71 -1.17 -14.22
N GLY A 250 -1.49 -0.65 -14.26
CA GLY A 250 -1.05 0.31 -15.26
C GLY A 250 -0.55 -0.40 -16.55
N ASP A 251 -0.87 0.18 -17.71
CA ASP A 251 -0.43 -0.35 -19.00
C ASP A 251 1.09 -0.27 -19.19
N ALA A 252 1.73 0.74 -18.55
CA ALA A 252 3.17 0.96 -18.61
C ALA A 252 3.95 0.28 -17.49
N THR A 253 3.30 -0.50 -16.60
CA THR A 253 4.01 -1.26 -15.57
C THR A 253 4.76 -2.43 -16.19
N ASP A 254 6.07 -2.42 -15.99
CA ASP A 254 6.98 -3.46 -16.47
C ASP A 254 7.52 -4.30 -15.30
N VAL A 255 6.88 -5.43 -15.06
CA VAL A 255 7.28 -6.37 -14.00
C VAL A 255 8.62 -7.06 -14.29
N ALA A 256 9.07 -7.06 -15.54
CA ALA A 256 10.37 -7.63 -15.91
C ALA A 256 11.54 -6.83 -15.32
N LYS A 257 11.35 -5.54 -15.04
CA LYS A 257 12.34 -4.72 -14.31
C LYS A 257 12.65 -5.27 -12.91
N TRP A 258 11.71 -5.97 -12.27
CA TRP A 258 11.90 -6.51 -10.93
C TRP A 258 12.33 -7.98 -10.96
N TRP A 259 11.79 -8.78 -11.87
CA TRP A 259 11.93 -10.22 -11.82
C TRP A 259 12.48 -10.87 -13.11
N GLY A 260 12.71 -10.07 -14.17
CA GLY A 260 13.10 -10.61 -15.46
C GLY A 260 12.06 -11.62 -15.96
N GLU A 261 12.52 -12.70 -16.53
CA GLU A 261 11.65 -13.79 -17.04
C GLU A 261 11.15 -14.75 -15.95
N ARG A 262 11.59 -14.55 -14.68
CA ARG A 262 11.22 -15.45 -13.58
C ARG A 262 9.77 -15.34 -13.16
N TYR A 263 9.11 -14.24 -13.51
CA TYR A 263 7.72 -13.98 -13.20
C TYR A 263 7.14 -12.91 -14.12
N THR A 264 5.99 -13.19 -14.72
CA THR A 264 5.38 -12.34 -15.74
C THR A 264 3.98 -11.89 -15.30
N LYS A 265 3.44 -10.83 -15.93
CA LYS A 265 2.04 -10.43 -15.77
C LYS A 265 1.09 -11.58 -16.13
N ALA A 266 1.39 -12.34 -17.20
CA ALA A 266 0.57 -13.48 -17.62
C ALA A 266 0.48 -14.56 -16.51
N GLU A 267 1.60 -14.89 -15.86
CA GLU A 267 1.59 -15.83 -14.72
C GLU A 267 0.78 -15.28 -13.56
N PHE A 268 0.91 -13.97 -13.26
CA PHE A 268 0.08 -13.36 -12.23
C PHE A 268 -1.41 -13.45 -12.55
N HIS A 269 -1.81 -13.17 -13.77
CA HIS A 269 -3.22 -13.27 -14.18
C HIS A 269 -3.75 -14.70 -14.05
N GLN A 270 -2.94 -15.73 -14.32
CA GLN A 270 -3.30 -17.13 -14.06
C GLN A 270 -3.49 -17.39 -12.54
N ARG A 271 -2.62 -16.84 -11.69
CA ARG A 271 -2.78 -16.94 -10.24
C ARG A 271 -4.06 -16.25 -9.76
N LEU A 272 -4.39 -15.11 -10.35
CA LEU A 272 -5.58 -14.34 -10.00
C LEU A 272 -6.88 -15.10 -10.31
N ASP A 273 -6.86 -16.07 -11.23
CA ASP A 273 -8.00 -16.95 -11.54
C ASP A 273 -8.39 -17.87 -10.35
N ALA A 274 -7.55 -17.97 -9.33
CA ALA A 274 -7.92 -18.64 -8.07
C ALA A 274 -8.98 -17.88 -7.26
N VAL A 275 -9.15 -16.57 -7.48
CA VAL A 275 -10.15 -15.75 -6.78
C VAL A 275 -11.51 -15.90 -7.47
N PRO A 276 -12.58 -16.25 -6.71
CA PRO A 276 -13.88 -16.59 -7.34
C PRO A 276 -14.57 -15.47 -8.12
N ARG A 277 -14.38 -14.20 -7.72
CA ARG A 277 -15.07 -13.05 -8.32
C ARG A 277 -14.08 -11.90 -8.57
N VAL A 278 -13.57 -11.80 -9.79
CA VAL A 278 -12.57 -10.80 -10.18
C VAL A 278 -13.07 -9.94 -11.33
N GLN A 279 -13.03 -8.62 -11.13
CA GLN A 279 -13.08 -7.63 -12.19
C GLN A 279 -11.65 -7.15 -12.46
N ARG A 280 -11.29 -6.89 -13.71
CA ARG A 280 -9.96 -6.42 -14.12
C ARG A 280 -10.09 -5.09 -14.84
N ALA A 281 -9.23 -4.13 -14.50
CA ALA A 281 -9.14 -2.84 -15.14
C ALA A 281 -7.68 -2.50 -15.42
N THR A 282 -7.42 -1.86 -16.55
CA THR A 282 -6.11 -1.34 -16.93
C THR A 282 -6.21 0.16 -17.11
N LEU A 283 -5.31 0.92 -16.48
CA LEU A 283 -5.22 2.36 -16.63
C LEU A 283 -4.18 2.69 -17.71
N ALA A 284 -4.59 3.53 -18.67
CA ALA A 284 -3.71 4.00 -19.73
C ALA A 284 -2.71 5.04 -19.21
N ASP A 285 -1.53 5.08 -19.82
CA ASP A 285 -0.41 5.97 -19.45
C ASP A 285 -0.10 5.94 -17.96
N CYS A 286 -0.06 4.74 -17.39
CA CYS A 286 0.03 4.51 -15.97
C CYS A 286 1.09 3.45 -15.66
N GLY A 287 2.02 3.78 -14.76
CA GLY A 287 3.00 2.83 -14.21
C GLY A 287 2.53 2.24 -12.90
N HIS A 288 3.51 1.75 -12.12
CA HIS A 288 3.25 1.07 -10.84
C HIS A 288 2.56 1.94 -9.78
N MET A 289 2.74 3.25 -9.82
CA MET A 289 2.18 4.18 -8.83
C MET A 289 0.83 4.76 -9.30
N LEU A 290 -0.18 3.91 -9.47
CA LEU A 290 -1.47 4.26 -10.07
C LEU A 290 -2.13 5.48 -9.42
N HIS A 291 -2.06 5.57 -8.11
CA HIS A 291 -2.64 6.66 -7.30
C HIS A 291 -1.88 8.00 -7.43
N HIS A 292 -0.65 7.95 -7.97
CA HIS A 292 0.12 9.14 -8.35
C HIS A 292 -0.07 9.51 -9.82
N ASP A 293 -0.01 8.49 -10.70
CA ASP A 293 0.06 8.68 -12.15
C ASP A 293 -1.31 9.07 -12.72
N GLN A 294 -2.35 8.34 -12.32
CA GLN A 294 -3.70 8.49 -12.87
C GLN A 294 -4.76 8.55 -11.75
N PRO A 295 -4.67 9.50 -10.79
CA PRO A 295 -5.58 9.54 -9.64
C PRO A 295 -7.05 9.68 -10.03
N HIS A 296 -7.38 10.45 -11.09
CA HIS A 296 -8.75 10.62 -11.55
C HIS A 296 -9.31 9.37 -12.23
N ALA A 297 -8.53 8.71 -13.10
CA ALA A 297 -8.95 7.47 -13.74
C ALA A 297 -9.11 6.35 -12.69
N LEU A 298 -8.18 6.27 -11.73
CA LEU A 298 -8.29 5.32 -10.62
C LEU A 298 -9.53 5.61 -9.76
N ALA A 299 -9.80 6.89 -9.41
CA ALA A 299 -10.97 7.28 -8.65
C ALA A 299 -12.27 6.88 -9.35
N THR A 300 -12.35 7.03 -10.67
CA THR A 300 -13.51 6.59 -11.47
C THR A 300 -13.75 5.09 -11.35
N GLN A 301 -12.67 4.27 -11.46
CA GLN A 301 -12.78 2.81 -11.31
C GLN A 301 -13.21 2.43 -9.88
N LEU A 302 -12.61 3.07 -8.86
CA LEU A 302 -12.95 2.83 -7.47
C LEU A 302 -14.40 3.23 -7.16
N ALA A 303 -14.84 4.42 -7.58
CA ALA A 303 -16.21 4.90 -7.35
C ALA A 303 -17.24 3.96 -7.97
N ALA A 304 -17.06 3.56 -9.23
CA ALA A 304 -17.95 2.61 -9.91
C ALA A 304 -18.01 1.28 -9.15
N PHE A 305 -16.86 0.67 -8.84
CA PHE A 305 -16.81 -0.62 -8.17
C PHE A 305 -17.37 -0.59 -6.74
N LEU A 306 -17.11 0.47 -5.96
CA LEU A 306 -17.52 0.57 -4.57
C LEU A 306 -19.02 0.94 -4.40
N THR A 307 -19.66 1.51 -5.41
CA THR A 307 -21.09 1.88 -5.40
C THR A 307 -21.99 0.86 -6.08
N ASP A 308 -21.45 -0.06 -6.87
CA ASP A 308 -22.17 -1.14 -7.53
C ASP A 308 -23.01 -1.97 -6.52
N ARG A 309 -24.28 -2.30 -6.82
CA ARG A 309 -25.23 -2.96 -5.90
C ARG A 309 -25.15 -4.47 -5.96
#